data_e12192ed694bbb99b1c69c5d32cd87c9
#
_entry.id   e12192ed694bbb99b1c69c5d32cd87c9
#
_cell.length_a   1.000
_cell.length_b   1.000
_cell.length_c   1.000
_cell.angle_alpha   90.00
_cell.angle_beta   90.00
_cell.angle_gamma   90.00
#
_symmetry.space_group_name_H-M   'P 1'
#
loop_
_entity.id
_entity.type
_entity.pdbx_description
1 polymer ?
#
loop_
_entity_poly.entity_id
_entity_poly.type
_entity_poly.pdbx_seq_one_letter_code
_entity_poly.pdbx_strand_id
1 'polypeptide(L)'
;MEKSNAIIITAGYLDSNNGKTAHGLIRGTDRYTIVGVIDDKHAGKDAGEVLDGKKRNIPVYASVEEFSRRSPQPAKYCIIGVATKGGVI
;
A
#
# COMPACT_ATOMS: atom_id res chain seq x y z
N MET A 1 0.45 16.08 15.93
CA MET A 1 0.00 14.74 16.27
C MET A 1 0.73 13.71 15.41
N GLU A 2 1.26 12.69 16.02
CA GLU A 2 2.01 11.68 15.29
C GLU A 2 1.08 10.81 14.45
N LYS A 3 1.53 10.51 13.23
CA LYS A 3 0.84 9.58 12.38
C LYS A 3 1.23 8.16 12.73
N SER A 4 0.30 7.23 12.62
CA SER A 4 0.61 5.81 12.82
C SER A 4 1.09 5.19 11.52
N ASN A 5 2.06 4.28 11.62
CA ASN A 5 2.54 3.55 10.45
C ASN A 5 1.48 2.55 9.98
N ALA A 6 1.28 2.51 8.67
CA ALA A 6 0.31 1.61 8.07
C ALA A 6 0.85 1.01 6.77
N ILE A 7 0.36 -0.16 6.44
CA ILE A 7 0.55 -0.76 5.12
C ILE A 7 -0.80 -0.87 4.44
N ILE A 8 -0.77 -0.93 3.12
CA ILE A 8 -1.98 -1.03 2.30
C ILE A 8 -1.93 -2.34 1.52
N ILE A 9 -3.01 -3.10 1.55
CA ILE A 9 -3.10 -4.34 0.76
C ILE A 9 -3.92 -4.06 -0.49
N THR A 10 -3.30 -4.26 -1.65
CA THR A 10 -3.95 -4.05 -2.96
C THR A 10 -4.07 -5.34 -3.76
N ALA A 11 -3.40 -6.40 -3.36
CA ALA A 11 -3.55 -7.76 -3.93
C ALA A 11 -3.52 -7.81 -5.47
N GLY A 12 -2.59 -7.10 -6.07
CA GLY A 12 -2.43 -7.08 -7.53
C GLY A 12 -3.20 -5.96 -8.23
N TYR A 13 -4.00 -5.19 -7.51
CA TYR A 13 -4.84 -4.12 -8.10
C TYR A 13 -4.31 -2.72 -7.90
N LEU A 14 -3.04 -2.58 -7.50
CA LEU A 14 -2.46 -1.26 -7.23
C LEU A 14 -2.60 -0.29 -8.40
N ASP A 15 -2.44 -0.79 -9.61
CA ASP A 15 -2.50 0.04 -10.83
C ASP A 15 -3.88 0.04 -11.50
N SER A 16 -4.90 -0.47 -10.84
CA SER A 16 -6.25 -0.58 -11.43
C SER A 16 -7.25 0.32 -10.74
N ASN A 17 -8.44 0.43 -11.33
CA ASN A 17 -9.53 1.21 -10.74
C ASN A 17 -9.98 0.65 -9.39
N ASN A 18 -9.79 -0.64 -9.16
CA ASN A 18 -10.15 -1.25 -7.88
C ASN A 18 -9.22 -0.82 -6.74
N GLY A 19 -8.06 -0.22 -7.07
CA GLY A 19 -7.11 0.28 -6.10
C GLY A 19 -7.25 1.76 -5.76
N LYS A 20 -8.37 2.40 -6.07
CA LYS A 20 -8.54 3.84 -5.85
C LYS A 20 -8.36 4.28 -4.40
N THR A 21 -8.80 3.47 -3.46
CA THR A 21 -8.59 3.78 -2.04
C THR A 21 -7.10 3.86 -1.72
N ALA A 22 -6.32 2.90 -2.23
CA ALA A 22 -4.87 2.91 -2.06
C ALA A 22 -4.26 4.13 -2.73
N HIS A 23 -4.74 4.51 -3.91
CA HIS A 23 -4.24 5.68 -4.63
C HIS A 23 -4.35 6.95 -3.79
N GLY A 24 -5.49 7.17 -3.17
CA GLY A 24 -5.68 8.33 -2.31
C GLY A 24 -4.75 8.32 -1.11
N LEU A 25 -4.57 7.17 -0.48
CA LEU A 25 -3.68 7.04 0.68
C LEU A 25 -2.21 7.23 0.30
N ILE A 26 -1.80 6.72 -0.85
CA ILE A 26 -0.43 6.86 -1.33
C ILE A 26 -0.10 8.31 -1.68
N ARG A 27 -1.05 9.03 -2.25
CA ARG A 27 -0.88 10.45 -2.59
C ARG A 27 -0.73 11.34 -1.37
N GLY A 28 -1.37 10.96 -0.29
CA GLY A 28 -1.23 11.66 0.99
C GLY A 28 -2.39 11.39 1.92
N THR A 29 -2.06 11.22 3.18
CA THR A 29 -3.07 11.06 4.22
C THR A 29 -2.55 11.71 5.49
N ASP A 30 -3.44 12.37 6.22
CA ASP A 30 -3.11 12.99 7.50
C ASP A 30 -3.16 12.02 8.67
N ARG A 31 -3.74 10.84 8.47
CA ARG A 31 -3.94 9.85 9.53
C ARG A 31 -2.80 8.87 9.67
N TYR A 32 -2.15 8.53 8.56
CA TYR A 32 -1.18 7.44 8.55
C TYR A 32 0.09 7.84 7.84
N THR A 33 1.19 7.21 8.25
CA THR A 33 2.41 7.17 7.47
C THR A 33 2.41 5.84 6.74
N ILE A 34 2.31 5.86 5.42
CA ILE A 34 2.28 4.63 4.63
C ILE A 34 3.72 4.16 4.45
N VAL A 35 4.04 3.02 5.06
CA VAL A 35 5.40 2.47 5.07
C VAL A 35 5.58 1.31 4.09
N GLY A 36 4.52 0.88 3.44
CA GLY A 36 4.60 -0.18 2.45
C GLY A 36 3.25 -0.49 1.83
N VAL A 37 3.30 -1.14 0.68
CA VAL A 37 2.11 -1.64 -0.01
C VAL A 37 2.32 -3.13 -0.26
N ILE A 38 1.29 -3.92 -0.06
CA ILE A 38 1.34 -5.36 -0.31
C ILE A 38 0.64 -5.65 -1.63
N ASP A 39 1.44 -5.99 -2.64
CA ASP A 39 0.94 -6.23 -3.99
C ASP A 39 1.93 -7.14 -4.71
N ASP A 40 1.59 -8.40 -4.86
CA ASP A 40 2.48 -9.40 -5.45
C ASP A 40 2.80 -9.10 -6.91
N LYS A 41 1.92 -8.42 -7.61
CA LYS A 41 2.11 -8.08 -9.03
C LYS A 41 3.16 -6.98 -9.22
N HIS A 42 3.32 -6.11 -8.23
CA HIS A 42 4.22 -4.95 -8.33
C HIS A 42 5.34 -4.98 -7.29
N ALA A 43 5.59 -6.12 -6.68
CA ALA A 43 6.65 -6.26 -5.68
C ALA A 43 8.00 -5.82 -6.22
N GLY A 44 8.78 -5.14 -5.40
CA GLY A 44 10.10 -4.63 -5.77
C GLY A 44 10.08 -3.24 -6.40
N LYS A 45 8.90 -2.69 -6.62
CA LYS A 45 8.75 -1.34 -7.20
C LYS A 45 8.38 -0.33 -6.13
N ASP A 46 8.39 0.94 -6.48
CA ASP A 46 7.87 2.00 -5.62
C ASP A 46 6.38 2.19 -5.91
N ALA A 47 5.57 2.29 -4.88
CA ALA A 47 4.12 2.43 -5.04
C ALA A 47 3.73 3.70 -5.81
N GLY A 48 4.45 4.79 -5.57
CA GLY A 48 4.18 6.03 -6.30
C GLY A 48 4.50 5.91 -7.78
N GLU A 49 5.58 5.21 -8.13
CA GLU A 49 5.94 4.98 -9.53
C GLU A 49 4.89 4.14 -10.25
N VAL A 50 4.35 3.13 -9.57
CA VAL A 50 3.29 2.30 -10.13
C VAL A 50 2.03 3.12 -10.36
N LEU A 51 1.74 4.03 -9.42
CA LEU A 51 0.52 4.82 -9.45
C LEU A 51 0.53 5.88 -10.56
N ASP A 52 1.57 6.70 -10.62
CA ASP A 52 1.63 7.84 -11.53
C ASP A 52 3.04 8.20 -12.02
N GLY A 53 3.99 7.31 -11.83
CA GLY A 53 5.37 7.51 -12.27
C GLY A 53 6.20 8.39 -11.36
N LYS A 54 5.67 8.84 -10.24
CA LYS A 54 6.39 9.69 -9.29
C LYS A 54 6.80 8.90 -8.07
N LYS A 55 8.11 8.77 -7.88
CA LYS A 55 8.64 8.02 -6.74
C LYS A 55 8.29 8.68 -5.42
N ARG A 56 7.76 7.91 -4.49
CA ARG A 56 7.36 8.39 -3.17
C ARG A 56 8.06 7.66 -2.02
N ASN A 57 9.01 6.79 -2.33
CA ASN A 57 9.75 6.00 -1.34
C ASN A 57 8.82 5.11 -0.51
N ILE A 58 7.80 4.56 -1.14
CA ILE A 58 6.89 3.58 -0.53
C ILE A 58 7.11 2.24 -1.21
N PRO A 59 7.88 1.32 -0.59
CA PRO A 59 8.18 0.06 -1.24
C PRO A 59 6.97 -0.85 -1.35
N VAL A 60 6.91 -1.63 -2.43
CA VAL A 60 5.88 -2.63 -2.62
C VAL A 60 6.47 -4.00 -2.29
N TYR A 61 5.78 -4.76 -1.46
CA TYR A 61 6.17 -6.10 -1.05
C TYR A 61 5.20 -7.13 -1.59
N ALA A 62 5.67 -8.35 -1.82
CA ALA A 62 4.84 -9.42 -2.33
C ALA A 62 3.82 -9.93 -1.32
N SER A 63 4.15 -9.84 -0.03
CA SER A 63 3.29 -10.36 1.03
C SER A 63 3.53 -9.59 2.33
N VAL A 64 2.60 -9.75 3.27
CA VAL A 64 2.78 -9.19 4.62
C VAL A 64 3.99 -9.81 5.30
N GLU A 65 4.24 -11.09 5.05
CA GLU A 65 5.41 -11.79 5.59
C GLU A 65 6.70 -11.16 5.09
N GLU A 66 6.79 -10.86 3.79
CA GLU A 66 7.95 -10.18 3.24
C GLU A 66 8.13 -8.80 3.85
N PHE A 67 7.04 -8.06 4.02
CA PHE A 67 7.08 -6.76 4.69
C PHE A 67 7.67 -6.89 6.10
N SER A 68 7.20 -7.87 6.87
CA SER A 68 7.68 -8.08 8.24
C SER A 68 9.18 -8.36 8.30
N ARG A 69 9.72 -9.06 7.31
CA ARG A 69 11.14 -9.41 7.28
C ARG A 69 12.03 -8.29 6.76
N ARG A 70 11.53 -7.52 5.80
CA ARG A 70 12.37 -6.55 5.07
C ARG A 70 12.19 -5.11 5.49
N SER A 71 11.04 -4.77 6.01
CA SER A 71 10.77 -3.38 6.36
C SER A 71 11.56 -2.96 7.60
N PRO A 72 12.21 -1.79 7.58
CA PRO A 72 12.87 -1.26 8.76
C PRO A 72 11.89 -0.72 9.79
N GLN A 73 10.63 -0.54 9.43
CA GLN A 73 9.61 0.04 10.29
C GLN A 73 8.41 -0.89 10.39
N PRO A 74 7.93 -1.18 11.61
CA PRO A 74 6.70 -1.95 11.76
C PRO A 74 5.48 -1.12 11.38
N ALA A 75 4.42 -1.79 10.95
CA ALA A 75 3.14 -1.14 10.70
C ALA A 75 2.19 -1.47 11.84
N LYS A 76 1.49 -0.46 12.33
CA LYS A 76 0.46 -0.63 13.35
C LYS A 76 -0.88 -1.01 12.74
N TYR A 77 -1.14 -0.55 11.52
CA TYR A 77 -2.41 -0.79 10.83
C TYR A 77 -2.18 -1.42 9.47
N CYS A 78 -3.15 -2.21 9.06
CA CYS A 78 -3.17 -2.82 7.74
C CYS A 78 -4.50 -2.42 7.09
N ILE A 79 -4.42 -1.67 6.00
CA ILE A 79 -5.59 -1.10 5.34
C ILE A 79 -5.89 -1.88 4.06
N ILE A 80 -7.13 -2.31 3.89
CA ILE A 80 -7.54 -2.95 2.66
C ILE A 80 -7.79 -1.86 1.63
N GLY A 81 -6.93 -1.77 0.64
CA GLY A 81 -6.93 -0.70 -0.34
C GLY A 81 -7.58 -1.03 -1.66
N VAL A 82 -8.40 -2.07 -1.72
CA VAL A 82 -9.10 -2.46 -2.93
C VAL A 82 -10.60 -2.53 -2.66
N ALA A 83 -11.39 -2.15 -3.68
CA ALA A 83 -12.82 -2.31 -3.62
C ALA A 83 -13.17 -3.78 -3.83
N THR A 84 -14.06 -4.32 -3.01
CA THR A 84 -14.55 -5.68 -3.20
C THR A 84 -15.87 -5.64 -3.97
N LYS A 85 -16.00 -6.51 -4.94
CA LYS A 85 -17.20 -6.58 -5.75
C LYS A 85 -18.35 -7.16 -4.92
N GLY A 86 -19.44 -6.41 -4.85
CA GLY A 86 -20.60 -6.86 -4.09
C GLY A 86 -20.42 -6.90 -2.59
N GLY A 87 -19.36 -6.29 -2.08
CA GLY A 87 -19.08 -6.29 -0.65
C GLY A 87 -18.66 -7.64 -0.09
N VAL A 88 -18.33 -8.58 -0.95
CA VAL A 88 -17.89 -9.91 -0.54
C VAL A 88 -16.37 -10.00 -0.62
N ILE A 89 -15.79 -10.55 0.41
CA ILE A 89 -14.35 -10.74 0.48
C ILE A 89 -14.03 -12.22 0.30
#